data_34346a9215d31d3bc330e27064ecedd2
#
_entry.id   34346a9215d31d3bc330e27064ecedd2
#
_cell.length_a   1.000
_cell.length_b   1.000
_cell.length_c   1.000
_cell.angle_alpha   90.00
_cell.angle_beta   90.00
_cell.angle_gamma   90.00
#
_symmetry.space_group_name_H-M   'P 1'
#
loop_
_entity.id
_entity.type
_entity.pdbx_description
1 polymer ?
#
loop_
_entity_poly.entity_id
_entity_poly.type
_entity_poly.pdbx_seq_one_letter_code
_entity_poly.pdbx_strand_id
1 'polypeptide(L)'
;PIPNPEPLAELLHGLREDERLETLHVDNANPSIIAENLEPATEITKTLVETLSDGSVLSFGLESADPAVHEANWLNCDGAQLKTAIRHINQYGRERGERGLPKLLPGLNFIAGLHGETAATYQMNKDLLTSIRNEGLWIRRINIRQVEGEGFQKISTEHFADFKKWTREQIDSPLLTELFPTGQLLTDVTWEAHDGRIRLPAHLGEDHRNPEIHGKGGISFGRQIGAYPILIGVRYLIPLETQGDIIVTGHGARSITGIEANLDMNTINQKQLVAIPGIGEKSAWNLITARVKEARNERRFGSVEAWFEAAEVELPALATRILEV
;
A
#
# COMPACT_ATOMS: atom_id res chain seq x y z
N PRO A 1 -29.62 -14.94 1.24
CA PRO A 1 -29.17 -15.88 0.23
C PRO A 1 -27.95 -16.65 0.76
N ILE A 2 -27.87 -17.94 0.43
CA ILE A 2 -26.71 -18.78 0.76
C ILE A 2 -25.72 -18.67 -0.40
N PRO A 3 -24.44 -18.36 -0.17
CA PRO A 3 -23.42 -18.31 -1.21
C PRO A 3 -23.20 -19.71 -1.81
N ASN A 4 -22.90 -19.76 -3.11
CA ASN A 4 -22.54 -21.00 -3.79
C ASN A 4 -21.06 -20.95 -4.21
N PRO A 5 -20.14 -21.71 -3.59
CA PRO A 5 -18.71 -21.69 -3.89
C PRO A 5 -18.37 -22.24 -5.28
N GLU A 6 -19.05 -23.30 -5.73
CA GLU A 6 -18.66 -24.09 -6.90
C GLU A 6 -18.61 -23.26 -8.21
N PRO A 7 -19.67 -22.50 -8.62
CA PRO A 7 -19.59 -21.70 -9.83
C PRO A 7 -18.58 -20.57 -9.76
N LEU A 8 -18.32 -20.04 -8.55
CA LEU A 8 -17.31 -19.00 -8.38
C LEU A 8 -15.90 -19.58 -8.57
N ALA A 9 -15.65 -20.75 -8.01
CA ALA A 9 -14.37 -21.44 -8.16
C ALA A 9 -14.11 -21.80 -9.64
N GLU A 10 -15.10 -22.36 -10.32
CA GLU A 10 -15.01 -22.67 -11.76
C GLU A 10 -14.67 -21.43 -12.59
N LEU A 11 -15.36 -20.31 -12.34
CA LEU A 11 -15.12 -19.05 -13.05
C LEU A 11 -13.70 -18.52 -12.79
N LEU A 12 -13.28 -18.44 -11.54
CA LEU A 12 -11.99 -17.82 -11.18
C LEU A 12 -10.80 -18.67 -11.62
N HIS A 13 -10.87 -20.00 -11.48
CA HIS A 13 -9.83 -20.89 -11.98
C HIS A 13 -9.76 -20.84 -13.51
N GLY A 14 -10.91 -20.87 -14.21
CA GLY A 14 -10.92 -20.74 -15.67
C GLY A 14 -10.34 -19.41 -16.17
N LEU A 15 -10.56 -18.30 -15.45
CA LEU A 15 -9.92 -17.02 -15.77
C LEU A 15 -8.39 -17.07 -15.57
N ARG A 16 -7.91 -17.79 -14.54
CA ARG A 16 -6.47 -17.92 -14.26
C ARG A 16 -5.71 -18.78 -15.26
N GLU A 17 -6.38 -19.60 -16.06
CA GLU A 17 -5.77 -20.36 -17.15
C GLU A 17 -5.28 -19.46 -18.31
N ASP A 18 -5.78 -18.21 -18.41
CA ASP A 18 -5.31 -17.27 -19.42
C ASP A 18 -4.04 -16.57 -18.97
N GLU A 19 -2.88 -16.99 -19.51
CA GLU A 19 -1.54 -16.45 -19.20
C GLU A 19 -1.40 -14.95 -19.52
N ARG A 20 -2.30 -14.37 -20.32
CA ARG A 20 -2.30 -12.93 -20.64
C ARG A 20 -2.89 -12.09 -19.51
N LEU A 21 -3.55 -12.74 -18.54
CA LEU A 21 -4.20 -12.05 -17.43
C LEU A 21 -3.20 -11.68 -16.35
N GLU A 22 -2.78 -10.43 -16.33
CA GLU A 22 -1.83 -9.92 -15.33
C GLU A 22 -2.49 -9.66 -13.97
N THR A 23 -3.76 -9.24 -13.96
CA THR A 23 -4.48 -8.90 -12.74
C THR A 23 -5.88 -9.48 -12.73
N LEU A 24 -6.20 -10.25 -11.70
CA LEU A 24 -7.54 -10.73 -11.41
C LEU A 24 -7.99 -10.18 -10.05
N HIS A 25 -9.17 -9.58 -10.01
CA HIS A 25 -9.68 -8.87 -8.84
C HIS A 25 -11.19 -9.01 -8.71
N VAL A 26 -11.67 -9.11 -7.46
CA VAL A 26 -13.09 -9.01 -7.09
C VAL A 26 -13.25 -7.79 -6.18
N ASP A 27 -14.11 -6.85 -6.56
CA ASP A 27 -14.17 -5.53 -5.92
C ASP A 27 -14.98 -5.52 -4.63
N ASN A 28 -16.14 -6.16 -4.60
CA ASN A 28 -17.08 -6.07 -3.48
C ASN A 28 -17.49 -7.44 -2.95
N ALA A 29 -17.74 -7.49 -1.65
CA ALA A 29 -18.43 -8.60 -1.01
C ALA A 29 -19.42 -8.08 0.05
N ASN A 30 -20.47 -8.84 0.29
CA ASN A 30 -21.45 -8.51 1.32
C ASN A 30 -21.02 -9.09 2.67
N PRO A 31 -20.65 -8.25 3.67
CA PRO A 31 -20.15 -8.72 4.94
C PRO A 31 -21.21 -9.45 5.80
N SER A 32 -22.51 -9.10 5.70
CA SER A 32 -23.55 -9.82 6.41
C SER A 32 -23.71 -11.25 5.89
N ILE A 33 -23.63 -11.44 4.57
CA ILE A 33 -23.69 -12.77 3.95
C ILE A 33 -22.50 -13.63 4.38
N ILE A 34 -21.30 -13.06 4.44
CA ILE A 34 -20.10 -13.77 4.96
C ILE A 34 -20.33 -14.17 6.42
N ALA A 35 -20.78 -13.23 7.26
CA ALA A 35 -20.96 -13.47 8.69
C ALA A 35 -22.04 -14.53 9.01
N GLU A 36 -23.08 -14.59 8.20
CA GLU A 36 -24.20 -15.53 8.37
C GLU A 36 -23.94 -16.91 7.75
N ASN A 37 -22.93 -17.05 6.87
CA ASN A 37 -22.69 -18.27 6.10
C ASN A 37 -21.20 -18.61 6.10
N LEU A 38 -20.58 -18.78 7.28
CA LEU A 38 -19.13 -18.96 7.41
C LEU A 38 -18.57 -20.18 6.70
N GLU A 39 -19.32 -21.28 6.60
CA GLU A 39 -18.84 -22.50 5.92
C GLU A 39 -18.64 -22.26 4.42
N PRO A 40 -19.65 -21.89 3.61
CA PRO A 40 -19.44 -21.58 2.20
C PRO A 40 -18.56 -20.34 1.99
N ALA A 41 -18.59 -19.35 2.90
CA ALA A 41 -17.68 -18.21 2.85
C ALA A 41 -16.21 -18.62 2.99
N THR A 42 -15.92 -19.68 3.74
CA THR A 42 -14.55 -20.22 3.89
C THR A 42 -14.03 -20.79 2.56
N GLU A 43 -14.84 -21.57 1.87
CA GLU A 43 -14.47 -22.13 0.56
C GLU A 43 -14.25 -21.02 -0.46
N ILE A 44 -15.17 -20.07 -0.53
CA ILE A 44 -15.06 -18.89 -1.41
C ILE A 44 -13.79 -18.10 -1.08
N THR A 45 -13.54 -17.80 0.20
CA THR A 45 -12.36 -17.01 0.59
C THR A 45 -11.06 -17.69 0.22
N LYS A 46 -10.97 -19.02 0.39
CA LYS A 46 -9.78 -19.79 -0.03
C LYS A 46 -9.58 -19.71 -1.53
N THR A 47 -10.63 -19.87 -2.32
CA THR A 47 -10.57 -19.70 -3.79
C THR A 47 -10.11 -18.30 -4.17
N LEU A 48 -10.64 -17.25 -3.52
CA LEU A 48 -10.22 -15.86 -3.76
C LEU A 48 -8.73 -15.65 -3.42
N VAL A 49 -8.25 -16.17 -2.30
CA VAL A 49 -6.83 -16.08 -1.88
C VAL A 49 -5.91 -16.82 -2.84
N GLU A 50 -6.37 -17.92 -3.42
CA GLU A 50 -5.61 -18.71 -4.40
C GLU A 50 -5.55 -18.04 -5.77
N THR A 51 -6.68 -17.48 -6.23
CA THR A 51 -6.83 -17.03 -7.63
C THR A 51 -6.62 -15.54 -7.83
N LEU A 52 -6.90 -14.68 -6.86
CA LEU A 52 -6.75 -13.24 -7.03
C LEU A 52 -5.29 -12.80 -6.98
N SER A 53 -5.00 -11.69 -7.62
CA SER A 53 -3.69 -11.05 -7.54
C SER A 53 -3.41 -10.53 -6.12
N ASP A 54 -2.15 -10.64 -5.68
CA ASP A 54 -1.71 -10.11 -4.37
C ASP A 54 -2.10 -8.65 -4.18
N GLY A 55 -2.49 -8.30 -2.96
CA GLY A 55 -2.95 -6.95 -2.64
C GLY A 55 -4.41 -6.69 -2.99
N SER A 56 -5.18 -7.73 -3.34
CA SER A 56 -6.61 -7.62 -3.59
C SER A 56 -7.40 -7.15 -2.37
N VAL A 57 -8.47 -6.41 -2.61
CA VAL A 57 -9.30 -5.79 -1.57
C VAL A 57 -10.77 -6.09 -1.83
N LEU A 58 -11.42 -6.73 -0.87
CA LEU A 58 -12.88 -6.88 -0.87
C LEU A 58 -13.52 -5.69 -0.15
N SER A 59 -14.18 -4.83 -0.88
CA SER A 59 -14.86 -3.66 -0.32
C SER A 59 -16.16 -4.09 0.35
N PHE A 60 -16.29 -3.83 1.64
CA PHE A 60 -17.47 -4.10 2.44
C PHE A 60 -18.32 -2.84 2.59
N GLY A 61 -19.61 -2.94 2.26
CA GLY A 61 -20.61 -1.92 2.53
C GLY A 61 -21.10 -2.06 3.97
N LEU A 62 -20.68 -1.16 4.84
CA LEU A 62 -21.29 -0.94 6.17
C LEU A 62 -22.13 0.32 6.13
N GLU A 63 -21.61 1.34 5.49
CA GLU A 63 -22.10 2.70 5.30
C GLU A 63 -22.14 3.52 6.59
N SER A 64 -22.57 2.94 7.71
CA SER A 64 -22.60 3.54 9.04
C SER A 64 -22.51 2.47 10.13
N ALA A 65 -22.01 2.82 11.32
CA ALA A 65 -22.07 1.99 12.52
C ALA A 65 -23.30 2.32 13.40
N ASP A 66 -24.09 3.32 13.02
CA ASP A 66 -25.23 3.81 13.80
C ASP A 66 -26.50 2.99 13.48
N PRO A 67 -27.10 2.28 14.47
CA PRO A 67 -28.31 1.51 14.25
C PRO A 67 -29.49 2.34 13.74
N ALA A 68 -29.62 3.62 14.14
CA ALA A 68 -30.69 4.49 13.68
C ALA A 68 -30.55 4.82 12.18
N VAL A 69 -29.31 4.98 11.71
CA VAL A 69 -29.00 5.14 10.28
C VAL A 69 -29.30 3.85 9.52
N HIS A 70 -28.97 2.69 10.09
CA HIS A 70 -29.28 1.39 9.48
C HIS A 70 -30.77 1.21 9.26
N GLU A 71 -31.58 1.47 10.29
CA GLU A 71 -33.02 1.35 10.21
C GLU A 71 -33.64 2.31 9.20
N ALA A 72 -33.19 3.58 9.21
CA ALA A 72 -33.73 4.62 8.35
C ALA A 72 -33.39 4.43 6.87
N ASN A 73 -32.32 3.68 6.54
CA ASN A 73 -31.81 3.50 5.17
C ASN A 73 -31.83 2.04 4.69
N TRP A 74 -32.42 1.12 5.47
CA TRP A 74 -32.52 -0.30 5.12
C TRP A 74 -31.15 -0.96 4.87
N LEU A 75 -30.14 -0.56 5.64
CA LEU A 75 -28.81 -1.14 5.53
C LEU A 75 -28.78 -2.57 6.10
N ASN A 76 -28.06 -3.45 5.49
CA ASN A 76 -28.15 -4.89 5.74
C ASN A 76 -26.97 -5.48 6.52
N CYS A 77 -26.02 -4.66 6.98
CA CYS A 77 -24.85 -5.13 7.71
C CYS A 77 -24.61 -4.28 8.96
N ASP A 78 -24.69 -4.86 10.13
CA ASP A 78 -24.31 -4.20 11.37
C ASP A 78 -22.81 -4.32 11.70
N GLY A 79 -22.37 -3.60 12.75
CA GLY A 79 -20.97 -3.60 13.16
C GLY A 79 -20.43 -4.96 13.66
N ALA A 80 -21.31 -5.84 14.20
CA ALA A 80 -20.92 -7.18 14.67
C ALA A 80 -20.70 -8.12 13.50
N GLN A 81 -21.61 -8.11 12.53
CA GLN A 81 -21.49 -8.86 11.28
C GLN A 81 -20.26 -8.40 10.49
N LEU A 82 -20.04 -7.09 10.41
CA LEU A 82 -18.84 -6.54 9.77
C LEU A 82 -17.55 -7.08 10.40
N LYS A 83 -17.43 -7.02 11.73
CA LYS A 83 -16.24 -7.51 12.43
C LYS A 83 -16.03 -9.02 12.21
N THR A 84 -17.11 -9.79 12.17
CA THR A 84 -17.05 -11.22 11.87
C THR A 84 -16.50 -11.45 10.46
N ALA A 85 -17.00 -10.73 9.46
CA ALA A 85 -16.50 -10.82 8.09
C ALA A 85 -15.03 -10.37 7.98
N ILE A 86 -14.63 -9.29 8.67
CA ILE A 86 -13.23 -8.83 8.69
C ILE A 86 -12.30 -9.90 9.29
N ARG A 87 -12.67 -10.50 10.44
CA ARG A 87 -11.88 -11.59 11.05
C ARG A 87 -11.74 -12.75 10.10
N HIS A 88 -12.83 -13.12 9.44
CA HIS A 88 -12.87 -14.21 8.48
C HIS A 88 -11.88 -13.97 7.32
N ILE A 89 -11.94 -12.81 6.65
CA ILE A 89 -11.00 -12.50 5.57
C ILE A 89 -9.57 -12.41 6.10
N ASN A 90 -9.34 -11.80 7.26
CA ASN A 90 -8.00 -11.71 7.86
C ASN A 90 -7.39 -13.09 8.15
N GLN A 91 -8.19 -14.06 8.54
CA GLN A 91 -7.72 -15.43 8.83
C GLN A 91 -7.02 -16.07 7.63
N TYR A 92 -7.51 -15.85 6.42
CA TYR A 92 -7.01 -16.49 5.20
C TYR A 92 -6.17 -15.56 4.32
N GLY A 93 -6.44 -14.26 4.33
CA GLY A 93 -5.91 -13.31 3.36
C GLY A 93 -4.72 -12.47 3.84
N ARG A 94 -4.33 -12.53 5.13
CA ARG A 94 -3.20 -11.74 5.69
C ARG A 94 -1.83 -12.25 5.25
N GLU A 95 -1.74 -13.50 4.82
CA GLU A 95 -0.50 -14.06 4.30
C GLU A 95 -0.01 -13.21 3.12
N ARG A 96 1.30 -12.96 3.09
CA ARG A 96 1.92 -12.21 2.00
C ARG A 96 2.22 -13.14 0.84
N GLY A 97 1.84 -12.72 -0.34
CA GLY A 97 2.20 -13.37 -1.57
C GLY A 97 3.58 -12.95 -2.09
N GLU A 98 3.90 -13.36 -3.30
CA GLU A 98 5.21 -13.20 -3.93
C GLU A 98 5.62 -11.73 -4.10
N ARG A 99 4.64 -10.84 -4.30
CA ARG A 99 4.89 -9.40 -4.44
C ARG A 99 5.08 -8.65 -3.12
N GLY A 100 5.10 -9.38 -1.98
CA GLY A 100 5.25 -8.82 -0.63
C GLY A 100 3.97 -8.19 -0.07
N LEU A 101 2.84 -8.25 -0.77
CA LEU A 101 1.54 -7.76 -0.33
C LEU A 101 0.73 -8.86 0.37
N PRO A 102 -0.15 -8.54 1.34
CA PRO A 102 -1.18 -9.47 1.77
C PRO A 102 -2.01 -9.91 0.57
N LYS A 103 -2.35 -11.20 0.50
CA LYS A 103 -3.10 -11.73 -0.65
C LYS A 103 -4.48 -11.09 -0.79
N LEU A 104 -5.22 -10.99 0.32
CA LEU A 104 -6.59 -10.47 0.31
C LEU A 104 -6.92 -9.78 1.63
N LEU A 105 -7.37 -8.54 1.59
CA LEU A 105 -7.80 -7.80 2.78
C LEU A 105 -9.18 -7.16 2.57
N PRO A 106 -9.95 -6.90 3.65
CA PRO A 106 -11.18 -6.13 3.55
C PRO A 106 -10.88 -4.65 3.33
N GLY A 107 -11.74 -3.98 2.57
CA GLY A 107 -11.91 -2.54 2.54
C GLY A 107 -13.24 -2.16 3.18
N LEU A 108 -13.38 -0.93 3.66
CA LEU A 108 -14.62 -0.43 4.26
C LEU A 108 -15.14 0.79 3.52
N ASN A 109 -16.46 0.88 3.40
CA ASN A 109 -17.14 2.06 2.90
C ASN A 109 -17.99 2.68 4.00
N PHE A 110 -17.87 4.00 4.17
CA PHE A 110 -18.74 4.84 4.97
C PHE A 110 -19.40 5.89 4.08
N ILE A 111 -20.67 6.17 4.34
CA ILE A 111 -21.43 7.20 3.62
C ILE A 111 -22.01 8.18 4.62
N ALA A 112 -21.68 9.45 4.47
CA ALA A 112 -22.28 10.55 5.22
C ALA A 112 -23.45 11.19 4.45
N GLY A 113 -24.44 11.72 5.16
CA GLY A 113 -25.64 12.32 4.60
C GLY A 113 -26.82 11.35 4.50
N LEU A 114 -26.73 10.18 5.08
CA LEU A 114 -27.81 9.21 5.17
C LEU A 114 -28.89 9.67 6.16
N HIS A 115 -30.12 9.21 6.00
CA HIS A 115 -31.21 9.52 6.92
C HIS A 115 -30.91 9.02 8.33
N GLY A 116 -31.26 9.82 9.34
CA GLY A 116 -31.03 9.50 10.76
C GLY A 116 -29.62 9.84 11.27
N GLU A 117 -28.72 10.34 10.41
CA GLU A 117 -27.35 10.73 10.80
C GLU A 117 -27.37 11.90 11.80
N THR A 118 -26.56 11.78 12.84
CA THR A 118 -26.36 12.81 13.88
C THR A 118 -24.87 12.96 14.21
N ALA A 119 -24.52 13.88 15.09
CA ALA A 119 -23.14 13.97 15.61
C ALA A 119 -22.69 12.67 16.31
N ALA A 120 -23.60 11.94 16.95
CA ALA A 120 -23.30 10.66 17.60
C ALA A 120 -22.94 9.57 16.59
N THR A 121 -23.48 9.60 15.38
CA THR A 121 -23.16 8.66 14.30
C THR A 121 -21.66 8.63 14.00
N TYR A 122 -21.03 9.81 13.93
CA TYR A 122 -19.59 9.91 13.68
C TYR A 122 -18.76 9.32 14.82
N GLN A 123 -19.25 9.46 16.08
CA GLN A 123 -18.57 8.83 17.22
C GLN A 123 -18.73 7.31 17.17
N MET A 124 -19.90 6.78 16.85
CA MET A 124 -20.12 5.33 16.69
C MET A 124 -19.25 4.74 15.59
N ASN A 125 -19.08 5.45 14.47
CA ASN A 125 -18.15 5.06 13.40
C ASN A 125 -16.70 4.99 13.89
N LYS A 126 -16.24 5.98 14.68
CA LYS A 126 -14.91 5.98 15.29
C LYS A 126 -14.73 4.83 16.28
N ASP A 127 -15.72 4.58 17.11
CA ASP A 127 -15.70 3.51 18.14
C ASP A 127 -15.59 2.13 17.47
N LEU A 128 -16.35 1.90 16.41
CA LEU A 128 -16.26 0.66 15.62
C LEU A 128 -14.85 0.49 15.02
N LEU A 129 -14.31 1.51 14.36
CA LEU A 129 -12.97 1.45 13.78
C LEU A 129 -11.89 1.23 14.86
N THR A 130 -12.03 1.89 16.01
CA THR A 130 -11.14 1.67 17.17
C THR A 130 -11.24 0.23 17.67
N SER A 131 -12.43 -0.32 17.76
CA SER A 131 -12.64 -1.73 18.17
C SER A 131 -11.99 -2.72 17.21
N ILE A 132 -12.07 -2.48 15.89
CA ILE A 132 -11.42 -3.30 14.86
C ILE A 132 -9.90 -3.24 15.02
N ARG A 133 -9.36 -2.04 15.25
CA ARG A 133 -7.91 -1.85 15.49
C ARG A 133 -7.44 -2.57 16.76
N ASN A 134 -8.17 -2.45 17.85
CA ASN A 134 -7.84 -3.08 19.13
C ASN A 134 -7.83 -4.61 19.06
N GLU A 135 -8.56 -5.20 18.13
CA GLU A 135 -8.52 -6.63 17.82
C GLU A 135 -7.33 -7.01 16.91
N GLY A 136 -6.50 -6.07 16.50
CA GLY A 136 -5.35 -6.31 15.60
C GLY A 136 -5.76 -6.73 14.19
N LEU A 137 -6.97 -6.37 13.77
CA LEU A 137 -7.49 -6.70 12.44
C LEU A 137 -6.97 -5.71 11.39
N TRP A 138 -6.64 -6.22 10.22
CA TRP A 138 -6.16 -5.43 9.11
C TRP A 138 -7.29 -5.05 8.15
N ILE A 139 -7.28 -3.78 7.76
CA ILE A 139 -8.12 -3.20 6.71
C ILE A 139 -7.19 -2.54 5.71
N ARG A 140 -7.39 -2.79 4.42
CA ARG A 140 -6.52 -2.23 3.38
C ARG A 140 -6.92 -0.81 2.98
N ARG A 141 -8.22 -0.50 3.03
CA ARG A 141 -8.75 0.77 2.54
C ARG A 141 -10.02 1.17 3.28
N ILE A 142 -10.12 2.45 3.63
CA ILE A 142 -11.36 3.03 4.14
C ILE A 142 -11.79 4.16 3.21
N ASN A 143 -12.95 4.00 2.58
CA ASN A 143 -13.60 5.02 1.78
C ASN A 143 -14.64 5.74 2.62
N ILE A 144 -14.53 7.05 2.71
CA ILE A 144 -15.53 7.90 3.35
C ILE A 144 -16.07 8.83 2.28
N ARG A 145 -17.30 8.59 1.87
CA ARG A 145 -18.02 9.33 0.83
C ARG A 145 -19.15 10.12 1.47
N GLN A 146 -19.72 11.02 0.70
CA GLN A 146 -20.95 11.74 1.06
C GLN A 146 -21.97 11.58 -0.06
N VAL A 147 -23.23 11.57 0.29
CA VAL A 147 -24.35 11.70 -0.64
C VAL A 147 -24.92 13.08 -0.53
N GLU A 148 -25.25 13.67 -1.67
CA GLU A 148 -25.88 14.99 -1.80
C GLU A 148 -27.05 14.88 -2.78
N GLY A 149 -28.11 15.59 -2.52
CA GLY A 149 -29.28 15.66 -3.40
C GLY A 149 -30.59 15.88 -2.64
N GLU A 150 -31.67 16.06 -3.40
CA GLU A 150 -33.00 16.14 -2.82
C GLU A 150 -33.36 14.81 -2.13
N GLY A 151 -33.81 14.89 -0.89
CA GLY A 151 -34.18 13.72 -0.07
C GLY A 151 -33.08 13.18 0.83
N PHE A 152 -31.83 13.65 0.73
CA PHE A 152 -30.78 13.27 1.67
C PHE A 152 -30.61 14.29 2.80
N GLN A 153 -30.06 13.82 3.92
CA GLN A 153 -29.81 14.67 5.06
C GLN A 153 -28.62 15.61 4.80
N LYS A 154 -28.75 16.88 5.22
CA LYS A 154 -27.64 17.82 5.10
C LYS A 154 -26.50 17.42 6.01
N ILE A 155 -25.33 17.23 5.43
CA ILE A 155 -24.10 16.82 6.12
C ILE A 155 -23.59 17.96 7.01
N SER A 156 -23.17 17.61 8.23
CA SER A 156 -22.34 18.49 9.04
C SER A 156 -20.91 18.50 8.49
N THR A 157 -20.53 19.57 7.81
CA THR A 157 -19.19 19.72 7.21
C THR A 157 -18.08 19.56 8.26
N GLU A 158 -18.30 20.04 9.48
CA GLU A 158 -17.33 19.93 10.58
C GLU A 158 -17.14 18.49 11.03
N HIS A 159 -18.22 17.78 11.38
CA HIS A 159 -18.14 16.37 11.82
C HIS A 159 -17.60 15.46 10.72
N PHE A 160 -18.00 15.68 9.47
CA PHE A 160 -17.49 14.92 8.34
C PHE A 160 -15.98 15.12 8.12
N ALA A 161 -15.52 16.37 8.16
CA ALA A 161 -14.09 16.70 8.01
C ALA A 161 -13.26 16.12 9.17
N ASP A 162 -13.77 16.23 10.41
CA ASP A 162 -13.14 15.66 11.60
C ASP A 162 -13.06 14.13 11.52
N PHE A 163 -14.15 13.45 11.14
CA PHE A 163 -14.15 12.00 10.97
C PHE A 163 -13.12 11.55 9.91
N LYS A 164 -13.07 12.22 8.75
CA LYS A 164 -12.07 11.93 7.71
C LYS A 164 -10.64 12.14 8.19
N LYS A 165 -10.38 13.22 8.92
CA LYS A 165 -9.07 13.50 9.50
C LYS A 165 -8.68 12.47 10.54
N TRP A 166 -9.59 12.21 11.49
CA TRP A 166 -9.39 11.23 12.55
C TRP A 166 -9.11 9.83 12.00
N THR A 167 -9.92 9.37 11.03
CA THR A 167 -9.73 8.06 10.39
C THR A 167 -8.34 7.96 9.75
N ARG A 168 -7.90 9.02 9.07
CA ARG A 168 -6.56 9.02 8.46
C ARG A 168 -5.44 8.93 9.50
N GLU A 169 -5.55 9.69 10.59
CA GLU A 169 -4.50 9.78 11.60
C GLU A 169 -4.47 8.56 12.52
N GLN A 170 -5.64 8.08 12.95
CA GLN A 170 -5.74 7.03 13.96
C GLN A 170 -5.88 5.62 13.40
N ILE A 171 -6.30 5.49 12.15
CA ILE A 171 -6.54 4.18 11.52
C ILE A 171 -5.63 3.96 10.31
N ASP A 172 -5.74 4.80 9.26
CA ASP A 172 -5.03 4.56 7.99
C ASP A 172 -3.51 4.62 8.15
N SER A 173 -2.98 5.61 8.86
CA SER A 173 -1.53 5.79 9.00
C SER A 173 -0.87 4.67 9.82
N PRO A 174 -1.41 4.24 10.98
CA PRO A 174 -0.89 3.07 11.68
C PRO A 174 -0.99 1.78 10.86
N LEU A 175 -2.13 1.54 10.18
CA LEU A 175 -2.29 0.38 9.32
C LEU A 175 -1.31 0.38 8.15
N LEU A 176 -1.05 1.52 7.55
CA LEU A 176 -0.07 1.64 6.47
C LEU A 176 1.32 1.17 6.92
N THR A 177 1.72 1.53 8.14
CA THR A 177 3.01 1.10 8.72
C THR A 177 3.06 -0.41 8.98
N GLU A 178 1.96 -1.01 9.40
CA GLU A 178 1.87 -2.45 9.63
C GLU A 178 1.81 -3.24 8.32
N LEU A 179 1.10 -2.71 7.31
CA LEU A 179 0.98 -3.33 5.99
C LEU A 179 2.28 -3.27 5.19
N PHE A 180 3.07 -2.22 5.38
CA PHE A 180 4.33 -1.98 4.67
C PHE A 180 5.45 -1.65 5.66
N PRO A 181 5.87 -2.59 6.54
CA PRO A 181 6.91 -2.30 7.52
C PRO A 181 8.23 -1.92 6.83
N THR A 182 8.98 -1.03 7.46
CA THR A 182 10.34 -0.67 7.01
C THR A 182 11.21 -1.92 6.87
N GLY A 183 11.91 -2.01 5.75
CA GLY A 183 12.71 -3.18 5.37
C GLY A 183 11.93 -4.22 4.56
N GLN A 184 10.65 -4.07 4.32
CA GLN A 184 9.90 -5.00 3.48
C GLN A 184 10.32 -4.89 2.02
N LEU A 185 10.51 -6.03 1.36
CA LEU A 185 10.67 -6.13 -0.08
C LEU A 185 9.29 -6.08 -0.76
N LEU A 186 9.16 -5.25 -1.78
CA LEU A 186 8.05 -5.23 -2.73
C LEU A 186 8.62 -5.41 -4.13
N THR A 187 8.13 -6.39 -4.87
CA THR A 187 8.62 -6.71 -6.22
C THR A 187 7.73 -6.12 -7.30
N ASP A 188 8.23 -6.08 -8.53
CA ASP A 188 7.46 -5.68 -9.72
C ASP A 188 6.86 -4.26 -9.65
N VAL A 189 7.59 -3.31 -9.10
CA VAL A 189 7.18 -1.90 -9.09
C VAL A 189 7.44 -1.29 -10.45
N THR A 190 6.41 -0.78 -11.11
CA THR A 190 6.52 -0.04 -12.38
C THR A 190 6.65 1.45 -12.09
N TRP A 191 7.65 2.11 -12.68
CA TRP A 191 7.89 3.54 -12.52
C TRP A 191 7.07 4.34 -13.52
N GLU A 192 6.15 5.17 -13.01
CA GLU A 192 5.09 5.83 -13.80
C GLU A 192 5.31 7.33 -13.99
N ALA A 193 5.92 8.01 -13.01
CA ALA A 193 6.05 9.46 -13.03
C ALA A 193 7.22 9.96 -12.21
N HIS A 194 7.69 11.16 -12.56
CA HIS A 194 8.60 11.95 -11.74
C HIS A 194 7.86 13.07 -11.02
N ASP A 195 8.43 13.60 -9.92
CA ASP A 195 7.89 14.78 -9.24
C ASP A 195 7.74 15.94 -10.22
N GLY A 196 6.51 16.39 -10.43
CA GLY A 196 6.18 17.50 -11.35
C GLY A 196 6.75 18.85 -10.96
N ARG A 197 7.46 18.97 -9.82
CA ARG A 197 8.26 20.15 -9.48
C ARG A 197 9.49 20.32 -10.34
N ILE A 198 9.95 19.27 -11.01
CA ILE A 198 10.95 19.35 -12.06
C ILE A 198 10.23 19.81 -13.33
N ARG A 199 9.97 21.09 -13.47
CA ARG A 199 9.54 21.68 -14.74
C ARG A 199 10.72 21.65 -15.68
N LEU A 200 10.67 20.73 -16.62
CA LEU A 200 11.63 20.70 -17.70
C LEU A 200 11.45 21.94 -18.59
N PRO A 201 12.53 22.55 -19.05
CA PRO A 201 12.44 23.51 -20.12
C PRO A 201 11.75 22.88 -21.33
N ALA A 202 10.76 23.55 -21.90
CA ALA A 202 9.94 23.06 -23.02
C ALA A 202 10.76 22.62 -24.26
N HIS A 203 12.02 23.05 -24.37
CA HIS A 203 12.92 22.71 -25.48
C HIS A 203 13.58 21.32 -25.37
N LEU A 204 13.45 20.65 -24.22
CA LEU A 204 14.05 19.31 -24.03
C LEU A 204 13.17 18.16 -24.56
N GLY A 205 11.98 18.47 -25.09
CA GLY A 205 11.12 17.50 -25.78
C GLY A 205 10.74 16.29 -24.93
N GLU A 206 10.65 15.12 -25.57
CA GLU A 206 10.27 13.88 -24.92
C GLU A 206 11.40 13.22 -24.10
N ASP A 207 12.62 13.76 -24.16
CA ASP A 207 13.77 13.28 -23.37
C ASP A 207 13.65 13.54 -21.86
N HIS A 208 12.51 14.10 -21.43
CA HIS A 208 12.18 14.26 -20.01
C HIS A 208 12.13 12.93 -19.23
N ARG A 209 12.10 11.79 -19.93
CA ARG A 209 12.13 10.43 -19.35
C ARG A 209 13.56 9.97 -18.99
N ASN A 210 14.60 10.67 -19.46
CA ASN A 210 15.98 10.31 -19.16
C ASN A 210 16.48 10.96 -17.87
N PRO A 211 16.73 10.21 -16.77
CA PRO A 211 17.21 10.75 -15.50
C PRO A 211 18.58 11.44 -15.58
N GLU A 212 19.40 11.09 -16.54
CA GLU A 212 20.73 11.68 -16.73
C GLU A 212 20.67 13.17 -17.13
N ILE A 213 19.62 13.56 -17.88
CA ILE A 213 19.42 14.93 -18.33
C ILE A 213 18.99 15.83 -17.16
N HIS A 214 18.36 15.27 -16.15
CA HIS A 214 17.71 16.02 -15.06
C HIS A 214 18.52 16.17 -13.79
N GLY A 215 19.68 15.62 -13.72
CA GLY A 215 20.82 15.65 -12.78
C GLY A 215 20.74 16.33 -11.41
N LYS A 216 19.68 17.03 -11.05
CA LYS A 216 19.59 17.86 -9.84
C LYS A 216 18.61 17.41 -8.74
N GLY A 217 18.33 16.14 -8.67
CA GLY A 217 17.39 15.61 -7.68
C GLY A 217 15.98 15.51 -8.25
N GLY A 218 15.18 14.70 -7.61
CA GLY A 218 13.83 14.41 -7.99
C GLY A 218 13.31 13.23 -7.20
N ILE A 219 12.03 12.96 -7.38
CA ILE A 219 11.37 11.79 -6.81
C ILE A 219 10.76 11.02 -7.98
N SER A 220 11.06 9.74 -8.06
CA SER A 220 10.34 8.82 -8.93
C SER A 220 9.16 8.24 -8.18
N PHE A 221 8.03 8.14 -8.83
CA PHE A 221 6.82 7.51 -8.34
C PHE A 221 6.51 6.26 -9.14
N GLY A 222 6.20 5.19 -8.44
CA GLY A 222 5.81 3.91 -9.03
C GLY A 222 4.74 3.21 -8.25
N ARG A 223 4.22 2.13 -8.83
CA ARG A 223 3.25 1.23 -8.21
C ARG A 223 3.49 -0.19 -8.69
N GLN A 224 3.08 -1.15 -7.86
CA GLN A 224 2.91 -2.52 -8.33
C GLN A 224 1.62 -2.61 -9.15
N ILE A 225 1.58 -3.49 -10.15
CA ILE A 225 0.33 -3.79 -10.86
C ILE A 225 -0.63 -4.48 -9.89
N GLY A 226 -1.85 -3.96 -9.77
CA GLY A 226 -2.85 -4.51 -8.87
C GLY A 226 -4.09 -3.64 -8.75
N ALA A 227 -5.09 -4.14 -8.04
CA ALA A 227 -6.39 -3.47 -7.89
C ALA A 227 -6.34 -2.17 -7.08
N TYR A 228 -5.53 -2.15 -6.02
CA TYR A 228 -5.38 -1.00 -5.12
C TYR A 228 -3.90 -0.77 -4.76
N PRO A 229 -3.07 -0.45 -5.74
CA PRO A 229 -1.65 -0.29 -5.53
C PRO A 229 -1.33 0.89 -4.63
N ILE A 230 -0.30 0.73 -3.78
CA ILE A 230 0.22 1.84 -2.99
C ILE A 230 1.14 2.70 -3.85
N LEU A 231 1.08 4.02 -3.68
CA LEU A 231 2.06 4.91 -4.29
C LEU A 231 3.39 4.78 -3.56
N ILE A 232 4.45 4.52 -4.32
CA ILE A 232 5.82 4.38 -3.85
C ILE A 232 6.63 5.57 -4.37
N GLY A 233 7.30 6.28 -3.46
CA GLY A 233 8.21 7.38 -3.80
C GLY A 233 9.66 6.99 -3.55
N VAL A 234 10.54 7.15 -4.53
CA VAL A 234 11.99 6.99 -4.40
C VAL A 234 12.67 8.34 -4.59
N ARG A 235 13.61 8.70 -3.73
CA ARG A 235 14.22 10.05 -3.66
C ARG A 235 15.32 10.32 -4.71
N TYR A 236 15.25 9.68 -5.85
CA TYR A 236 16.09 9.93 -7.03
C TYR A 236 15.32 9.55 -8.30
N LEU A 237 15.88 9.89 -9.46
CA LEU A 237 15.24 9.60 -10.73
C LEU A 237 15.57 8.19 -11.21
N ILE A 238 14.55 7.45 -11.57
CA ILE A 238 14.59 6.11 -12.17
C ILE A 238 13.92 6.24 -13.55
N PRO A 239 14.41 5.55 -14.59
CA PRO A 239 13.78 5.56 -15.91
C PRO A 239 12.30 5.17 -15.84
N LEU A 240 11.43 5.94 -16.49
CA LEU A 240 9.99 5.62 -16.55
C LEU A 240 9.76 4.39 -17.42
N GLU A 241 8.62 3.72 -17.17
CA GLU A 241 8.21 2.51 -17.88
C GLU A 241 9.17 1.32 -17.66
N THR A 242 10.05 1.42 -16.66
CA THR A 242 10.87 0.29 -16.21
C THR A 242 10.27 -0.33 -14.94
N GLN A 243 10.65 -1.55 -14.64
CA GLN A 243 10.24 -2.28 -13.44
C GLN A 243 11.45 -2.54 -12.55
N GLY A 244 11.20 -2.66 -11.25
CA GLY A 244 12.21 -2.99 -10.26
C GLY A 244 11.61 -3.32 -8.91
N ASP A 245 12.43 -3.89 -8.06
CA ASP A 245 12.07 -4.23 -6.69
C ASP A 245 12.51 -3.12 -5.75
N ILE A 246 11.77 -2.92 -4.67
CA ILE A 246 12.10 -1.90 -3.68
C ILE A 246 12.10 -2.46 -2.24
N ILE A 247 12.94 -1.87 -1.42
CA ILE A 247 12.87 -2.01 0.05
C ILE A 247 12.15 -0.78 0.62
N VAL A 248 11.12 -1.01 1.43
CA VAL A 248 10.39 0.06 2.11
C VAL A 248 11.31 0.74 3.13
N THR A 249 11.42 2.07 3.05
CA THR A 249 12.28 2.88 3.94
C THR A 249 11.51 3.85 4.79
N GLY A 250 10.23 4.09 4.52
CA GLY A 250 9.41 5.01 5.30
C GLY A 250 7.98 5.16 4.76
N HIS A 251 7.22 6.03 5.39
CA HIS A 251 5.78 6.20 5.14
C HIS A 251 5.42 7.67 4.97
N GLY A 252 4.57 7.94 3.99
CA GLY A 252 3.82 9.19 3.85
C GLY A 252 2.39 9.03 4.34
N ALA A 253 1.56 10.04 4.14
CA ALA A 253 0.15 10.01 4.58
C ALA A 253 -0.70 8.96 3.82
N ARG A 254 -0.37 8.66 2.57
CA ARG A 254 -1.05 7.71 1.68
C ARG A 254 -0.11 7.01 0.71
N SER A 255 1.16 7.01 1.03
CA SER A 255 2.23 6.49 0.19
C SER A 255 3.31 5.90 1.07
N ILE A 256 4.21 5.15 0.48
CA ILE A 256 5.42 4.71 1.13
C ILE A 256 6.64 5.32 0.44
N THR A 257 7.74 5.39 1.17
CA THR A 257 9.05 5.70 0.60
C THR A 257 9.83 4.40 0.47
N GLY A 258 10.49 4.22 -0.65
CA GLY A 258 11.32 3.05 -0.92
C GLY A 258 12.68 3.44 -1.50
N ILE A 259 13.48 2.44 -1.68
CA ILE A 259 14.75 2.45 -2.41
C ILE A 259 14.83 1.18 -3.23
N GLU A 260 15.43 1.23 -4.43
CA GLU A 260 15.64 0.03 -5.23
C GLU A 260 16.40 -1.03 -4.40
N ALA A 261 15.98 -2.27 -4.51
CA ALA A 261 16.69 -3.41 -3.94
C ALA A 261 17.89 -3.79 -4.82
N ASN A 262 18.85 -4.51 -4.24
CA ASN A 262 19.99 -5.09 -4.94
C ASN A 262 20.84 -4.04 -5.72
N LEU A 263 21.03 -2.85 -5.13
CA LEU A 263 21.89 -1.84 -5.72
C LEU A 263 23.35 -2.26 -5.62
N ASP A 264 24.03 -2.35 -6.77
CA ASP A 264 25.44 -2.70 -6.84
C ASP A 264 26.32 -1.63 -6.14
N MET A 265 27.01 -2.02 -5.09
CA MET A 265 27.88 -1.14 -4.31
C MET A 265 29.02 -0.55 -5.14
N ASN A 266 29.38 -1.18 -6.26
CA ASN A 266 30.46 -0.71 -7.15
C ASN A 266 30.00 0.44 -8.06
N THR A 267 28.71 0.54 -8.36
CA THR A 267 28.13 1.53 -9.28
C THR A 267 27.20 2.53 -8.62
N ILE A 268 26.67 2.25 -7.44
CA ILE A 268 25.72 3.12 -6.72
C ILE A 268 26.25 4.57 -6.63
N ASN A 269 25.38 5.52 -6.92
CA ASN A 269 25.72 6.94 -6.89
C ASN A 269 25.40 7.60 -5.53
N GLN A 270 25.84 8.85 -5.35
CA GLN A 270 25.66 9.58 -4.09
C GLN A 270 24.19 9.77 -3.71
N LYS A 271 23.30 10.01 -4.68
CA LYS A 271 21.87 10.23 -4.40
C LYS A 271 21.19 8.96 -3.92
N GLN A 272 21.55 7.82 -4.52
CA GLN A 272 21.07 6.51 -4.07
C GLN A 272 21.59 6.20 -2.66
N LEU A 273 22.87 6.45 -2.38
CA LEU A 273 23.43 6.28 -1.02
C LEU A 273 22.71 7.13 0.02
N VAL A 274 22.46 8.41 -0.26
CA VAL A 274 21.73 9.31 0.65
C VAL A 274 20.26 8.89 0.83
N ALA A 275 19.69 8.15 -0.10
CA ALA A 275 18.34 7.60 0.04
C ALA A 275 18.28 6.42 1.04
N ILE A 276 19.40 5.80 1.38
CA ILE A 276 19.48 4.76 2.41
C ILE A 276 19.33 5.42 3.79
N PRO A 277 18.34 5.03 4.61
CA PRO A 277 18.17 5.58 5.96
C PRO A 277 19.44 5.41 6.81
N GLY A 278 19.89 6.51 7.41
CA GLY A 278 21.12 6.57 8.20
C GLY A 278 22.36 7.03 7.43
N ILE A 279 22.30 7.15 6.10
CA ILE A 279 23.41 7.68 5.29
C ILE A 279 23.14 9.15 4.92
N GLY A 280 23.94 10.06 5.49
CA GLY A 280 23.93 11.47 5.10
C GLY A 280 24.91 11.76 3.96
N GLU A 281 24.88 12.99 3.44
CA GLU A 281 25.74 13.40 2.32
C GLU A 281 27.23 13.19 2.58
N LYS A 282 27.70 13.49 3.81
CA LYS A 282 29.10 13.28 4.21
C LYS A 282 29.46 11.80 4.20
N SER A 283 28.61 10.95 4.76
CA SER A 283 28.83 9.49 4.78
C SER A 283 28.84 8.90 3.37
N ALA A 284 27.90 9.33 2.52
CA ALA A 284 27.86 8.93 1.12
C ALA A 284 29.12 9.34 0.36
N TRP A 285 29.63 10.55 0.61
CA TRP A 285 30.89 11.02 0.03
C TRP A 285 32.09 10.16 0.50
N ASN A 286 32.16 9.84 1.79
CA ASN A 286 33.23 8.98 2.32
C ASN A 286 33.21 7.59 1.68
N LEU A 287 32.01 6.99 1.56
CA LEU A 287 31.82 5.69 0.89
C LEU A 287 32.32 5.73 -0.55
N ILE A 288 31.91 6.74 -1.32
CA ILE A 288 32.35 6.89 -2.73
C ILE A 288 33.86 7.09 -2.78
N THR A 289 34.44 7.91 -1.89
CA THR A 289 35.87 8.16 -1.84
C THR A 289 36.67 6.91 -1.54
N ALA A 290 36.23 6.08 -0.58
CA ALA A 290 36.84 4.80 -0.27
C ALA A 290 36.80 3.86 -1.48
N ARG A 291 35.66 3.76 -2.16
CA ARG A 291 35.49 2.95 -3.38
C ARG A 291 36.42 3.40 -4.50
N VAL A 292 36.49 4.70 -4.79
CA VAL A 292 37.38 5.25 -5.82
C VAL A 292 38.84 4.98 -5.50
N LYS A 293 39.26 5.06 -4.22
CA LYS A 293 40.61 4.76 -3.77
C LYS A 293 40.98 3.30 -4.03
N GLU A 294 40.10 2.35 -3.70
CA GLU A 294 40.35 0.93 -3.99
C GLU A 294 40.35 0.64 -5.49
N ALA A 295 39.46 1.22 -6.26
CA ALA A 295 39.41 1.06 -7.71
C ALA A 295 40.69 1.54 -8.42
N ARG A 296 41.35 2.62 -7.91
CA ARG A 296 42.64 3.08 -8.43
C ARG A 296 43.77 2.08 -8.18
N ASN A 297 43.63 1.20 -7.19
CA ASN A 297 44.55 0.11 -6.88
C ASN A 297 44.13 -1.22 -7.55
N GLU A 298 43.20 -1.17 -8.50
CA GLU A 298 42.63 -2.37 -9.16
C GLU A 298 41.96 -3.35 -8.17
N ARG A 299 41.43 -2.84 -7.04
CA ARG A 299 40.80 -3.61 -6.01
C ARG A 299 39.29 -3.26 -5.90
N ARG A 300 38.53 -4.19 -5.35
CA ARG A 300 37.12 -4.02 -5.00
C ARG A 300 36.90 -4.53 -3.61
N PHE A 301 35.89 -4.00 -2.95
CA PHE A 301 35.45 -4.53 -1.65
C PHE A 301 34.74 -5.87 -1.85
N GLY A 302 35.04 -6.83 -0.99
CA GLY A 302 34.42 -8.16 -1.04
C GLY A 302 33.09 -8.25 -0.29
N SER A 303 32.73 -7.19 0.47
CA SER A 303 31.44 -7.10 1.16
C SER A 303 31.06 -5.66 1.46
N VAL A 304 29.78 -5.44 1.73
CA VAL A 304 29.23 -4.14 2.14
C VAL A 304 29.87 -3.68 3.47
N GLU A 305 30.05 -4.59 4.41
CA GLU A 305 30.67 -4.31 5.70
C GLU A 305 32.09 -3.78 5.56
N ALA A 306 32.93 -4.46 4.76
CA ALA A 306 34.31 -4.03 4.50
C ALA A 306 34.37 -2.64 3.83
N TRP A 307 33.41 -2.32 2.96
CA TRP A 307 33.32 -1.00 2.35
C TRP A 307 32.97 0.09 3.36
N PHE A 308 31.99 -0.16 4.23
CA PHE A 308 31.59 0.79 5.28
C PHE A 308 32.69 1.01 6.32
N GLU A 309 33.37 -0.06 6.73
CA GLU A 309 34.54 0.00 7.64
C GLU A 309 35.67 0.86 7.05
N ALA A 310 36.04 0.60 5.78
CA ALA A 310 37.10 1.36 5.10
C ALA A 310 36.74 2.84 4.88
N ALA A 311 35.47 3.17 4.81
CA ALA A 311 34.96 4.54 4.70
C ALA A 311 34.80 5.24 6.06
N GLU A 312 34.99 4.54 7.17
CA GLU A 312 34.72 5.00 8.55
C GLU A 312 33.27 5.50 8.71
N VAL A 313 32.30 4.75 8.12
CA VAL A 313 30.88 5.03 8.16
C VAL A 313 30.18 3.90 8.90
N GLU A 314 29.30 4.25 9.83
CA GLU A 314 28.45 3.28 10.51
C GLU A 314 27.51 2.59 9.49
N LEU A 315 27.42 1.27 9.56
CA LEU A 315 26.61 0.47 8.67
C LEU A 315 25.13 0.50 9.12
N PRO A 316 24.21 1.12 8.36
CA PRO A 316 22.79 1.13 8.72
C PRO A 316 22.16 -0.26 8.58
N ALA A 317 21.17 -0.55 9.41
CA ALA A 317 20.50 -1.85 9.45
C ALA A 317 19.88 -2.32 8.12
N LEU A 318 19.51 -1.38 7.25
CA LEU A 318 18.94 -1.70 5.93
C LEU A 318 19.99 -1.81 4.82
N ALA A 319 21.23 -1.35 5.04
CA ALA A 319 22.22 -1.27 3.98
C ALA A 319 22.53 -2.63 3.36
N THR A 320 22.68 -3.69 4.16
CA THR A 320 22.93 -5.06 3.67
C THR A 320 21.75 -5.71 2.97
N ARG A 321 20.55 -5.14 3.09
CA ARG A 321 19.33 -5.59 2.36
C ARG A 321 19.14 -4.84 1.04
N ILE A 322 19.78 -3.68 0.92
CA ILE A 322 19.65 -2.78 -0.23
C ILE A 322 20.83 -2.95 -1.19
N LEU A 323 22.03 -3.18 -0.62
CA LEU A 323 23.28 -3.23 -1.37
C LEU A 323 23.73 -4.66 -1.63
N GLU A 324 24.24 -4.89 -2.83
CA GLU A 324 24.92 -6.12 -3.22
C GLU A 324 26.36 -5.84 -3.70
N VAL A 325 27.17 -6.90 -3.77
CA VAL A 325 28.61 -6.83 -4.15
C VAL A 325 28.80 -6.91 -5.65
#